data_50cd3744396ee53277bf18fd6c34b1c7
#
_entry.id   50cd3744396ee53277bf18fd6c34b1c7
#
_cell.length_a   1.000
_cell.length_b   1.000
_cell.length_c   1.000
_cell.angle_alpha   90.00
_cell.angle_beta   90.00
_cell.angle_gamma   90.00
#
_symmetry.space_group_name_H-M   'P 1'
#
loop_
_entity.id
_entity.type
_entity.pdbx_description
1 polymer ?
#
loop_
_entity_poly.entity_id
_entity_poly.type
_entity_poly.pdbx_seq_one_letter_code
_entity_poly.pdbx_strand_id
1 'polypeptide(L)'
;TYEMIVEGGITRMMAVFKDKNTERIASVRSSRHYYLDYALENDAIYAHIGWSPRAESDIKTLNIPAVNANNSSAFTWDNSLRRISKEHRAYTSIAKIKEAAQKRGYRLTSNQKLLLTYQAKSLDLANYEGAVPASTVRIPYSTSHVTSYSYDSENKVYKRYQNGLEHKDYVTGAQYTA
;
A
#
# COMPACT_ATOMS: atom_id res chain seq x y z
N THR A 1 -1.56 5.77 0.51
CA THR A 1 -1.83 4.32 0.73
C THR A 1 -3.33 4.08 0.64
N TYR A 2 -3.72 3.04 -0.09
CA TYR A 2 -5.10 2.56 -0.18
C TYR A 2 -5.23 1.28 0.64
N GLU A 3 -6.30 1.14 1.41
CA GLU A 3 -6.61 -0.09 2.15
C GLU A 3 -7.91 -0.67 1.62
N MET A 4 -7.89 -1.92 1.21
CA MET A 4 -9.01 -2.58 0.55
C MET A 4 -9.24 -3.98 1.12
N ILE A 5 -10.51 -4.36 1.23
CA ILE A 5 -10.91 -5.70 1.67
C ILE A 5 -10.50 -6.75 0.64
N VAL A 6 -10.04 -7.89 1.13
CA VAL A 6 -9.72 -9.06 0.33
C VAL A 6 -10.43 -10.31 0.89
N GLU A 7 -10.13 -11.47 0.34
CA GLU A 7 -10.73 -12.74 0.79
C GLU A 7 -10.51 -12.96 2.29
N GLY A 8 -11.45 -13.61 2.94
CA GLY A 8 -11.43 -13.89 4.37
C GLY A 8 -11.78 -12.68 5.25
N GLY A 9 -12.27 -11.58 4.64
CA GLY A 9 -12.70 -10.38 5.38
C GLY A 9 -11.57 -9.57 6.00
N ILE A 10 -10.32 -9.84 5.59
CA ILE A 10 -9.14 -9.05 5.97
C ILE A 10 -8.86 -7.95 4.94
N THR A 11 -7.92 -7.05 5.24
CA THR A 11 -7.49 -6.02 4.29
C THR A 11 -6.08 -6.23 3.77
N ARG A 12 -5.77 -5.62 2.64
CA ARG A 12 -4.41 -5.38 2.14
C ARG A 12 -4.24 -3.91 1.83
N MET A 13 -3.01 -3.45 1.96
CA MET A 13 -2.63 -2.09 1.61
C MET A 13 -1.95 -2.06 0.25
N MET A 14 -2.25 -1.04 -0.54
CA MET A 14 -1.49 -0.66 -1.72
C MET A 14 -0.85 0.70 -1.45
N ALA A 15 0.48 0.74 -1.40
CA ALA A 15 1.22 1.98 -1.25
C ALA A 15 1.65 2.52 -2.61
N VAL A 16 1.41 3.81 -2.85
CA VAL A 16 1.90 4.54 -4.01
C VAL A 16 3.12 5.36 -3.58
N PHE A 17 4.22 5.17 -4.28
CA PHE A 17 5.47 5.86 -4.01
C PHE A 17 5.78 6.83 -5.15
N LYS A 18 6.13 8.06 -4.81
CA LYS A 18 6.67 9.06 -5.73
C LYS A 18 7.94 9.65 -5.13
N ASP A 19 8.99 9.71 -5.92
CA ASP A 19 10.28 10.34 -5.56
C ASP A 19 10.89 9.82 -4.24
N LYS A 20 10.61 8.56 -3.91
CA LYS A 20 11.16 7.85 -2.75
C LYS A 20 12.04 6.70 -3.21
N ASN A 21 13.05 6.38 -2.39
CA ASN A 21 13.89 5.21 -2.58
C ASN A 21 13.82 4.32 -1.33
N THR A 22 12.64 3.73 -1.11
CA THR A 22 12.42 2.82 0.02
C THR A 22 13.18 1.53 -0.22
N GLU A 23 14.08 1.19 0.68
CA GLU A 23 15.00 0.05 0.56
C GLU A 23 14.32 -1.30 0.85
N ARG A 24 13.28 -1.30 1.70
CA ARG A 24 12.56 -2.52 2.05
C ARG A 24 11.06 -2.27 2.10
N ILE A 25 10.34 -2.98 1.26
CA ILE A 25 8.87 -3.00 1.18
C ILE A 25 8.43 -4.45 1.38
N ALA A 26 7.72 -4.73 2.45
CA ALA A 26 7.25 -6.05 2.85
C ALA A 26 5.89 -5.97 3.57
N SER A 27 5.09 -7.00 3.56
CA SER A 27 5.16 -8.17 2.71
C SER A 27 4.40 -7.92 1.42
N VAL A 28 5.04 -8.19 0.27
CA VAL A 28 4.36 -8.01 -1.03
C VAL A 28 3.45 -9.20 -1.29
N ARG A 29 2.23 -8.94 -1.75
CA ARG A 29 1.15 -9.92 -1.87
C ARG A 29 0.53 -9.94 -3.27
N SER A 30 -0.42 -10.86 -3.45
CA SER A 30 -1.09 -11.10 -4.73
C SER A 30 -2.02 -9.96 -5.10
N SER A 31 -2.03 -9.63 -6.39
CA SER A 31 -2.95 -8.68 -7.00
C SER A 31 -4.39 -9.16 -6.96
N ARG A 32 -5.31 -8.19 -6.91
CA ARG A 32 -6.74 -8.32 -7.18
C ARG A 32 -7.14 -7.27 -8.20
N HIS A 33 -8.16 -7.54 -9.00
CA HIS A 33 -8.53 -6.67 -10.12
C HIS A 33 -8.84 -5.23 -9.70
N TYR A 34 -9.48 -5.03 -8.56
CA TYR A 34 -9.85 -3.70 -8.07
C TYR A 34 -8.65 -2.84 -7.60
N TYR A 35 -7.45 -3.40 -7.43
CA TYR A 35 -6.22 -2.61 -7.23
C TYR A 35 -5.73 -1.97 -8.52
N LEU A 36 -6.11 -2.54 -9.66
CA LEU A 36 -5.63 -2.08 -10.97
C LEU A 36 -6.19 -0.71 -11.32
N ASP A 37 -7.41 -0.40 -10.89
CA ASP A 37 -8.03 0.90 -11.08
C ASP A 37 -7.17 2.00 -10.45
N TYR A 38 -6.69 1.78 -9.24
CA TYR A 38 -5.81 2.72 -8.54
C TYR A 38 -4.39 2.76 -9.11
N ALA A 39 -3.89 1.66 -9.65
CA ALA A 39 -2.61 1.65 -10.35
C ALA A 39 -2.69 2.50 -11.64
N LEU A 40 -3.77 2.37 -12.41
CA LEU A 40 -4.05 3.15 -13.61
C LEU A 40 -4.28 4.64 -13.29
N GLU A 41 -5.08 4.92 -12.27
CA GLU A 41 -5.38 6.27 -11.79
C GLU A 41 -4.11 7.06 -11.42
N ASN A 42 -3.12 6.37 -10.85
CA ASN A 42 -1.82 6.96 -10.50
C ASN A 42 -0.77 6.83 -11.61
N ASP A 43 -1.12 6.24 -12.76
CA ASP A 43 -0.19 5.95 -13.85
C ASP A 43 1.07 5.23 -13.37
N ALA A 44 0.90 4.29 -12.44
CA ALA A 44 1.95 3.67 -11.68
C ALA A 44 2.45 2.37 -12.30
N ILE A 45 3.74 2.05 -12.07
CA ILE A 45 4.26 0.71 -12.24
C ILE A 45 3.75 -0.14 -11.07
N TYR A 46 2.99 -1.19 -11.38
CA TYR A 46 2.32 -2.01 -10.39
C TYR A 46 3.17 -3.23 -9.98
N ALA A 47 3.61 -3.27 -8.72
CA ALA A 47 4.44 -4.34 -8.18
C ALA A 47 3.61 -5.29 -7.29
N HIS A 48 3.67 -6.61 -7.57
CA HIS A 48 2.90 -7.61 -6.84
C HIS A 48 3.52 -9.01 -6.93
N ILE A 49 3.05 -9.95 -6.10
CA ILE A 49 3.45 -11.36 -6.16
C ILE A 49 2.22 -12.23 -6.31
N GLY A 50 2.04 -12.84 -7.48
CA GLY A 50 0.85 -13.59 -7.83
C GLY A 50 -0.37 -12.68 -8.08
N TRP A 51 -1.48 -13.29 -8.45
CA TRP A 51 -2.73 -12.62 -8.83
C TRP A 51 -3.95 -13.52 -8.67
N SER A 52 -5.14 -12.95 -8.69
CA SER A 52 -6.36 -13.70 -9.00
C SER A 52 -6.49 -13.88 -10.51
N PRO A 53 -7.22 -14.89 -11.01
CA PRO A 53 -7.41 -15.10 -12.46
C PRO A 53 -7.90 -13.85 -13.19
N ARG A 54 -8.84 -13.11 -12.60
CA ARG A 54 -9.33 -11.87 -13.18
C ARG A 54 -8.24 -10.77 -13.20
N ALA A 55 -7.49 -10.61 -12.12
CA ALA A 55 -6.41 -9.62 -12.10
C ALA A 55 -5.33 -9.94 -13.16
N GLU A 56 -5.02 -11.21 -13.39
CA GLU A 56 -4.11 -11.62 -14.46
C GLU A 56 -4.62 -11.24 -15.84
N SER A 57 -5.91 -11.52 -16.11
CA SER A 57 -6.56 -11.16 -17.36
C SER A 57 -6.57 -9.64 -17.57
N ASP A 58 -6.99 -8.88 -16.55
CA ASP A 58 -7.11 -7.43 -16.65
C ASP A 58 -5.73 -6.74 -16.80
N ILE A 59 -4.69 -7.21 -16.12
CA ILE A 59 -3.30 -6.72 -16.31
C ILE A 59 -2.87 -6.84 -17.77
N LYS A 60 -3.18 -7.97 -18.41
CA LYS A 60 -2.84 -8.21 -19.82
C LYS A 60 -3.70 -7.37 -20.76
N THR A 61 -5.01 -7.37 -20.57
CA THR A 61 -5.97 -6.70 -21.45
C THR A 61 -5.83 -5.19 -21.42
N LEU A 62 -5.60 -4.62 -20.23
CA LEU A 62 -5.41 -3.18 -20.01
C LEU A 62 -3.94 -2.74 -20.21
N ASN A 63 -3.06 -3.69 -20.54
CA ASN A 63 -1.63 -3.45 -20.76
C ASN A 63 -0.96 -2.68 -19.60
N ILE A 64 -1.27 -3.08 -18.36
CA ILE A 64 -0.76 -2.42 -17.15
C ILE A 64 0.73 -2.72 -16.98
N PRO A 65 1.59 -1.71 -16.78
CA PRO A 65 3.02 -1.93 -16.54
C PRO A 65 3.23 -2.59 -15.17
N ALA A 66 3.26 -3.93 -15.16
CA ALA A 66 3.32 -4.72 -13.95
C ALA A 66 4.65 -5.46 -13.77
N VAL A 67 5.19 -5.43 -12.56
CA VAL A 67 6.35 -6.21 -12.11
C VAL A 67 5.87 -7.28 -11.14
N ASN A 68 5.89 -8.55 -11.59
CA ASN A 68 5.47 -9.71 -10.81
C ASN A 68 6.67 -10.63 -10.51
N ALA A 69 6.68 -11.27 -9.34
CA ALA A 69 7.73 -12.21 -8.95
C ALA A 69 7.89 -13.40 -9.91
N ASN A 70 6.81 -13.83 -10.58
CA ASN A 70 6.86 -14.96 -11.53
C ASN A 70 7.73 -14.67 -12.77
N ASN A 71 7.99 -13.40 -13.05
CA ASN A 71 8.72 -12.97 -14.25
C ASN A 71 9.80 -11.92 -13.94
N SER A 72 10.23 -11.81 -12.68
CA SER A 72 11.21 -10.81 -12.26
C SER A 72 11.99 -11.25 -11.02
N SER A 73 13.27 -10.94 -10.99
CA SER A 73 14.16 -11.07 -9.84
C SER A 73 14.05 -9.90 -8.84
N ALA A 74 13.07 -9.02 -9.02
CA ALA A 74 12.89 -7.84 -8.16
C ALA A 74 12.47 -8.20 -6.72
N PHE A 75 12.06 -9.43 -6.47
CA PHE A 75 11.57 -9.89 -5.18
C PHE A 75 12.51 -10.88 -4.53
N THR A 76 12.58 -10.83 -3.21
CA THR A 76 13.41 -11.70 -2.38
C THR A 76 12.57 -12.21 -1.20
N TRP A 77 12.91 -13.37 -0.66
CA TRP A 77 12.26 -13.93 0.54
C TRP A 77 13.22 -13.90 1.72
N ASP A 78 12.76 -13.29 2.82
CA ASP A 78 13.55 -13.19 4.04
C ASP A 78 13.58 -14.55 4.76
N ASN A 79 14.73 -15.19 4.71
CA ASN A 79 14.93 -16.49 5.34
C ASN A 79 15.18 -16.41 6.86
N SER A 80 15.40 -15.23 7.42
CA SER A 80 15.47 -15.04 8.87
C SER A 80 14.09 -15.18 9.54
N LEU A 81 13.02 -14.92 8.79
CA LEU A 81 11.64 -14.99 9.24
C LEU A 81 10.97 -16.36 9.03
N ARG A 82 11.70 -17.46 9.20
CA ARG A 82 11.20 -18.82 8.91
C ARG A 82 9.99 -19.26 9.72
N ARG A 83 9.72 -18.60 10.86
CA ARG A 83 8.51 -18.83 11.67
C ARG A 83 7.23 -18.31 11.04
N ILE A 84 7.34 -17.44 10.04
CA ILE A 84 6.23 -16.87 9.28
C ILE A 84 6.11 -17.64 7.97
N SER A 85 4.90 -17.85 7.46
CA SER A 85 4.68 -18.54 6.19
C SER A 85 5.42 -17.83 5.04
N LYS A 86 5.83 -18.59 4.03
CA LYS A 86 6.66 -18.09 2.92
C LYS A 86 6.04 -16.88 2.23
N GLU A 87 4.72 -16.85 2.08
CA GLU A 87 4.00 -15.76 1.42
C GLU A 87 4.12 -14.43 2.16
N HIS A 88 4.39 -14.44 3.47
CA HIS A 88 4.54 -13.23 4.29
C HIS A 88 5.99 -12.74 4.42
N ARG A 89 6.94 -13.44 3.80
CA ARG A 89 8.37 -13.10 3.87
C ARG A 89 8.90 -12.41 2.63
N ALA A 90 8.08 -12.24 1.63
CA ALA A 90 8.49 -11.64 0.37
C ALA A 90 8.63 -10.13 0.49
N TYR A 91 9.76 -9.60 0.03
CA TYR A 91 10.06 -8.17 0.03
C TYR A 91 10.71 -7.71 -1.26
N THR A 92 10.68 -6.42 -1.48
CA THR A 92 11.31 -5.73 -2.60
C THR A 92 11.85 -4.37 -2.15
N SER A 93 12.36 -3.59 -3.11
CA SER A 93 12.71 -2.18 -2.94
C SER A 93 12.30 -1.37 -4.17
N ILE A 94 12.22 -0.06 -4.03
CA ILE A 94 11.93 0.82 -5.18
C ILE A 94 13.02 0.67 -6.26
N ALA A 95 14.29 0.57 -5.87
CA ALA A 95 15.39 0.37 -6.81
C ALA A 95 15.21 -0.91 -7.64
N LYS A 96 14.90 -2.04 -6.99
CA LYS A 96 14.67 -3.32 -7.68
C LYS A 96 13.45 -3.29 -8.62
N ILE A 97 12.37 -2.61 -8.21
CA ILE A 97 11.18 -2.45 -9.07
C ILE A 97 11.52 -1.60 -10.30
N LYS A 98 12.23 -0.47 -10.12
CA LYS A 98 12.68 0.40 -11.23
C LYS A 98 13.57 -0.34 -12.20
N GLU A 99 14.56 -1.10 -11.72
CA GLU A 99 15.44 -1.93 -12.57
C GLU A 99 14.64 -2.95 -13.38
N ALA A 100 13.71 -3.67 -12.74
CA ALA A 100 12.86 -4.64 -13.41
C ALA A 100 11.92 -4.00 -14.44
N ALA A 101 11.37 -2.84 -14.15
CA ALA A 101 10.55 -2.06 -15.06
C ALA A 101 11.34 -1.57 -16.28
N GLN A 102 12.55 -1.07 -16.04
CA GLN A 102 13.46 -0.61 -17.10
C GLN A 102 13.85 -1.75 -18.05
N LYS A 103 14.16 -2.93 -17.52
CA LYS A 103 14.44 -4.13 -18.33
C LYS A 103 13.26 -4.55 -19.22
N ARG A 104 12.03 -4.14 -18.86
CA ARG A 104 10.80 -4.39 -19.64
C ARG A 104 10.44 -3.26 -20.59
N GLY A 105 11.23 -2.20 -20.65
CA GLY A 105 10.92 -1.03 -21.44
C GLY A 105 9.78 -0.19 -20.90
N TYR A 106 9.41 -0.36 -19.61
CA TYR A 106 8.40 0.50 -19.00
C TYR A 106 8.98 1.89 -18.74
N ARG A 107 8.17 2.93 -18.96
CA ARG A 107 8.56 4.29 -18.61
C ARG A 107 8.69 4.42 -17.09
N LEU A 108 9.68 5.18 -16.63
CA LEU A 108 9.92 5.42 -15.21
C LEU A 108 9.40 6.79 -14.73
N THR A 109 8.85 7.58 -15.64
CA THR A 109 8.29 8.90 -15.37
C THR A 109 6.84 8.97 -15.82
N SER A 110 6.06 9.79 -15.16
CA SER A 110 4.67 10.07 -15.52
C SER A 110 4.45 11.56 -15.63
N ASN A 111 3.66 11.97 -16.63
CA ASN A 111 3.18 13.34 -16.80
C ASN A 111 1.75 13.50 -16.29
N GLN A 112 1.20 12.50 -15.63
CA GLN A 112 -0.15 12.55 -15.09
C GLN A 112 -0.25 13.60 -13.99
N LYS A 113 -1.33 14.39 -14.02
CA LYS A 113 -1.65 15.28 -12.91
C LYS A 113 -1.87 14.47 -11.64
N LEU A 114 -1.36 14.96 -10.53
CA LEU A 114 -1.67 14.38 -9.23
C LEU A 114 -3.17 14.46 -8.97
N LEU A 115 -3.74 13.36 -8.51
CA LEU A 115 -5.15 13.29 -8.11
C LEU A 115 -5.44 14.14 -6.88
N LEU A 116 -4.46 14.22 -5.99
CA LEU A 116 -4.55 14.97 -4.74
C LEU A 116 -3.64 16.17 -4.79
N THR A 117 -4.13 17.28 -4.30
CA THR A 117 -3.33 18.49 -4.09
C THR A 117 -2.80 18.49 -2.66
N TYR A 118 -1.50 18.71 -2.52
CA TYR A 118 -0.84 18.76 -1.22
C TYR A 118 -0.50 20.20 -0.86
N GLN A 119 -0.72 20.56 0.39
CA GLN A 119 -0.30 21.85 0.93
C GLN A 119 0.95 21.70 1.77
N ALA A 120 1.86 22.67 1.67
CA ALA A 120 3.08 22.70 2.48
C ALA A 120 2.81 23.11 3.94
N LYS A 121 1.70 23.80 4.20
CA LYS A 121 1.28 24.20 5.55
C LYS A 121 0.19 23.28 6.05
N SER A 122 0.17 23.01 7.35
CA SER A 122 -0.92 22.28 8.00
C SER A 122 -2.24 23.03 7.82
N LEU A 123 -3.29 22.27 7.49
CA LEU A 123 -4.66 22.80 7.43
C LEU A 123 -5.25 22.84 8.84
N ASP A 124 -5.83 23.97 9.21
CA ASP A 124 -6.72 24.03 10.37
C ASP A 124 -8.16 23.74 9.89
N LEU A 125 -8.56 22.50 9.99
CA LEU A 125 -9.87 22.05 9.53
C LEU A 125 -11.03 22.55 10.42
N ALA A 126 -10.74 23.05 11.63
CA ALA A 126 -11.77 23.57 12.53
C ALA A 126 -12.52 24.79 11.94
N ASN A 127 -11.89 25.48 10.98
CA ASN A 127 -12.48 26.65 10.30
C ASN A 127 -13.26 26.30 9.03
N TYR A 128 -13.38 25.01 8.66
CA TYR A 128 -14.15 24.60 7.49
C TYR A 128 -15.60 24.29 7.89
N GLU A 129 -16.53 24.80 7.09
CA GLU A 129 -17.96 24.53 7.27
C GLU A 129 -18.21 23.01 7.20
N GLY A 130 -18.96 22.48 8.16
CA GLY A 130 -19.26 21.05 8.26
C GLY A 130 -18.15 20.19 8.88
N ALA A 131 -17.01 20.76 9.25
CA ALA A 131 -15.97 20.02 9.96
C ALA A 131 -16.46 19.62 11.37
N VAL A 132 -16.24 18.36 11.73
CA VAL A 132 -16.59 17.84 13.07
C VAL A 132 -15.35 17.24 13.72
N PRO A 133 -15.19 17.37 15.05
CA PRO A 133 -14.09 16.72 15.76
C PRO A 133 -14.15 15.20 15.61
N ALA A 134 -13.03 14.57 15.29
CA ALA A 134 -12.91 13.12 15.19
C ALA A 134 -11.73 12.64 16.03
N SER A 135 -11.91 12.49 17.34
CA SER A 135 -10.88 11.93 18.23
C SER A 135 -10.63 10.44 17.97
N THR A 136 -11.62 9.74 17.45
CA THR A 136 -11.54 8.32 17.09
C THR A 136 -12.27 8.08 15.77
N VAL A 137 -11.64 7.30 14.89
CA VAL A 137 -12.25 6.80 13.66
C VAL A 137 -12.24 5.29 13.71
N ARG A 138 -13.36 4.65 13.39
CA ARG A 138 -13.49 3.18 13.37
C ARG A 138 -14.06 2.72 12.04
N ILE A 139 -13.34 1.81 11.37
CA ILE A 139 -13.70 1.29 10.05
C ILE A 139 -13.84 -0.24 10.16
N PRO A 140 -15.06 -0.77 10.29
CA PRO A 140 -15.29 -2.21 10.32
C PRO A 140 -15.31 -2.77 8.90
N TYR A 141 -14.22 -3.35 8.45
CA TYR A 141 -14.16 -4.03 7.16
C TYR A 141 -14.91 -5.37 7.17
N SER A 142 -14.88 -6.04 8.31
CA SER A 142 -15.64 -7.27 8.56
C SER A 142 -15.85 -7.46 10.07
N THR A 143 -16.53 -8.53 10.45
CA THR A 143 -16.68 -8.92 11.87
C THR A 143 -15.36 -9.27 12.55
N SER A 144 -14.37 -9.72 11.77
CA SER A 144 -13.05 -10.13 12.26
C SER A 144 -11.92 -9.14 11.95
N HIS A 145 -12.20 -8.09 11.19
CA HIS A 145 -11.18 -7.11 10.80
C HIS A 145 -11.68 -5.67 10.92
N VAL A 146 -11.23 -5.01 11.95
CA VAL A 146 -11.58 -3.62 12.27
C VAL A 146 -10.31 -2.79 12.33
N THR A 147 -10.22 -1.79 11.46
CA THR A 147 -9.21 -0.75 11.56
C THR A 147 -9.76 0.40 12.40
N SER A 148 -8.96 0.95 13.29
CA SER A 148 -9.33 2.16 14.01
C SER A 148 -8.14 3.09 14.18
N TYR A 149 -8.48 4.35 14.43
CA TYR A 149 -7.52 5.43 14.62
C TYR A 149 -7.90 6.21 15.87
N SER A 150 -6.88 6.61 16.63
CA SER A 150 -7.05 7.51 17.78
C SER A 150 -6.15 8.73 17.59
N TYR A 151 -6.72 9.91 17.70
CA TYR A 151 -5.99 11.16 17.53
C TYR A 151 -5.05 11.41 18.72
N ASP A 152 -3.81 11.64 18.41
CA ASP A 152 -2.78 12.10 19.33
C ASP A 152 -2.63 13.61 19.15
N SER A 153 -3.18 14.38 20.08
CA SER A 153 -3.20 15.84 20.01
C SER A 153 -1.82 16.48 20.22
N GLU A 154 -0.91 15.79 20.90
CA GLU A 154 0.46 16.25 21.12
C GLU A 154 1.29 16.20 19.84
N ASN A 155 1.21 15.06 19.14
CA ASN A 155 1.94 14.83 17.88
C ASN A 155 1.13 15.21 16.63
N LYS A 156 -0.14 15.55 16.78
CA LYS A 156 -1.06 15.91 15.68
C LYS A 156 -1.17 14.84 14.60
N VAL A 157 -1.23 13.59 15.00
CA VAL A 157 -1.34 12.43 14.14
C VAL A 157 -2.43 11.48 14.64
N TYR A 158 -2.93 10.63 13.76
CA TYR A 158 -3.79 9.52 14.15
C TYR A 158 -2.95 8.25 14.31
N LYS A 159 -2.91 7.68 15.50
CA LYS A 159 -2.33 6.37 15.78
C LYS A 159 -3.25 5.27 15.26
N ARG A 160 -2.70 4.32 14.52
CA ARG A 160 -3.46 3.24 13.89
C ARG A 160 -3.51 2.00 14.76
N TYR A 161 -4.68 1.37 14.79
CA TYR A 161 -4.96 0.10 15.48
C TYR A 161 -5.62 -0.90 14.52
N GLN A 162 -5.40 -2.16 14.76
CA GLN A 162 -6.09 -3.28 14.10
C GLN A 162 -6.68 -4.21 15.15
N ASN A 163 -7.99 -4.41 15.11
CA ASN A 163 -8.72 -5.20 16.11
C ASN A 163 -8.45 -4.77 17.57
N GLY A 164 -8.29 -3.48 17.80
CA GLY A 164 -8.00 -2.88 19.11
C GLY A 164 -6.54 -2.96 19.55
N LEU A 165 -5.66 -3.62 18.79
CA LEU A 165 -4.23 -3.68 19.07
C LEU A 165 -3.47 -2.63 18.24
N GLU A 166 -2.38 -2.08 18.77
CA GLU A 166 -1.51 -1.18 18.04
C GLU A 166 -1.00 -1.84 16.76
N HIS A 167 -1.23 -1.21 15.62
CA HIS A 167 -0.71 -1.71 14.36
C HIS A 167 0.71 -1.18 14.15
N LYS A 168 1.67 -2.09 14.22
CA LYS A 168 3.10 -1.76 14.20
C LYS A 168 3.81 -2.32 12.97
N ASP A 169 4.83 -1.59 12.54
CA ASP A 169 5.81 -2.13 11.62
C ASP A 169 6.56 -3.30 12.26
N TYR A 170 6.62 -4.42 11.56
CA TYR A 170 7.18 -5.65 12.11
C TYR A 170 8.70 -5.55 12.39
N VAL A 171 9.42 -4.78 11.60
CA VAL A 171 10.88 -4.67 11.69
C VAL A 171 11.30 -3.64 12.71
N THR A 172 10.68 -2.46 12.67
CA THR A 172 11.05 -1.32 13.53
C THR A 172 10.30 -1.29 14.85
N GLY A 173 9.17 -1.97 14.96
CA GLY A 173 8.26 -1.89 16.10
C GLY A 173 7.50 -0.56 16.21
N ALA A 174 7.72 0.37 15.29
CA ALA A 174 7.04 1.66 15.29
C ALA A 174 5.55 1.50 14.95
N GLN A 175 4.67 2.18 15.70
CA GLN A 175 3.25 2.21 15.42
C GLN A 175 2.99 3.04 14.17
N TYR A 176 2.12 2.54 13.28
CA TYR A 176 1.70 3.30 12.11
C TYR A 176 0.83 4.50 12.50
N THR A 177 1.08 5.61 11.83
CA THR A 177 0.34 6.86 11.99
C THR A 177 -0.18 7.36 10.65
N ALA A 178 -1.19 8.22 10.68
CA ALA A 178 -1.78 8.94 9.57
C ALA A 178 -1.91 10.43 9.90
#